data_9ba8c1e3d21379bc626629150f5c70f1
#
_entry.id   9ba8c1e3d21379bc626629150f5c70f1
#
_cell.length_a   1.000
_cell.length_b   1.000
_cell.length_c   1.000
_cell.angle_alpha   90.00
_cell.angle_beta   90.00
_cell.angle_gamma   90.00
#
_symmetry.space_group_name_H-M   'P 1'
#
loop_
_entity.id
_entity.type
_entity.pdbx_description
1 polymer ?
#
loop_
_entity_poly.entity_id
_entity_poly.type
_entity_poly.pdbx_seq_one_letter_code
_entity_poly.pdbx_strand_id
1 'polypeptide(L)'
;MASDNTITVTGNVTDDPELRFTPSGLPVANFTVAVNRRFKNPAGQWEDKLDGFFRCSCWRDMAENVAESLQKGTRVVVVGRLQEQRWEDQEGGKRSRIEIQVDEVGPSLRWATASVQKSNRSSGQAAGGQGGSQGGGQSGGQSGGGDWGAPQPVSGTGFEGAEV
;
A
#
# COMPACT_ATOMS: atom_id res chain seq x y z
N MET A 1 24.29 -2.70 16.05
CA MET A 1 22.81 -2.71 15.99
C MET A 1 22.40 -1.67 14.96
N ALA A 2 21.75 -2.08 13.88
CA ALA A 2 21.15 -1.14 12.95
C ALA A 2 19.94 -0.53 13.65
N SER A 3 19.92 0.78 13.86
CA SER A 3 18.73 1.46 14.34
C SER A 3 17.77 1.60 13.15
N ASP A 4 16.57 1.10 13.32
CA ASP A 4 15.50 1.25 12.35
C ASP A 4 15.04 2.71 12.33
N ASN A 5 15.15 3.39 11.20
CA ASN A 5 14.68 4.77 11.00
C ASN A 5 13.27 4.80 10.38
N THR A 6 12.42 3.85 10.78
CA THR A 6 11.05 3.76 10.30
C THR A 6 10.24 4.98 10.72
N ILE A 7 9.49 5.51 9.77
CA ILE A 7 8.56 6.63 9.97
C ILE A 7 7.17 6.24 9.47
N THR A 8 6.15 6.74 10.15
CA THR A 8 4.77 6.68 9.70
C THR A 8 4.23 8.07 9.50
N VAL A 9 3.71 8.35 8.33
CA VAL A 9 3.06 9.62 8.02
C VAL A 9 1.63 9.41 7.53
N THR A 10 0.73 10.31 7.90
CA THR A 10 -0.64 10.33 7.40
C THR A 10 -0.92 11.70 6.82
N GLY A 11 -1.35 11.74 5.58
CA GLY A 11 -1.60 13.00 4.88
C GLY A 11 -2.34 12.79 3.57
N ASN A 12 -2.34 13.81 2.73
CA ASN A 12 -3.01 13.78 1.44
C ASN A 12 -1.99 13.81 0.30
N VAL A 13 -2.20 12.99 -0.70
CA VAL A 13 -1.39 12.98 -1.93
C VAL A 13 -1.59 14.32 -2.66
N THR A 14 -0.50 15.00 -3.00
CA THR A 14 -0.55 16.35 -3.61
C THR A 14 -0.82 16.32 -5.09
N ASP A 15 -0.31 15.30 -5.78
CA ASP A 15 -0.41 15.09 -7.22
C ASP A 15 -0.52 13.58 -7.50
N ASP A 16 -1.03 13.22 -8.67
CA ASP A 16 -1.12 11.82 -9.05
C ASP A 16 0.25 11.14 -9.00
N PRO A 17 0.35 9.90 -8.48
CA PRO A 17 1.61 9.17 -8.43
C PRO A 17 2.22 9.00 -9.82
N GLU A 18 3.49 9.31 -9.95
CA GLU A 18 4.22 9.17 -11.20
C GLU A 18 4.91 7.80 -11.27
N LEU A 19 4.41 6.92 -12.13
CA LEU A 19 5.02 5.62 -12.41
C LEU A 19 6.09 5.77 -13.50
N ARG A 20 7.29 5.30 -13.21
CA ARG A 20 8.42 5.23 -14.15
C ARG A 20 9.06 3.86 -14.10
N PHE A 21 9.84 3.54 -15.13
CA PHE A 21 10.64 2.34 -15.19
C PHE A 21 12.11 2.70 -15.22
N THR A 22 12.90 2.01 -14.41
CA THR A 22 14.36 2.15 -14.45
C THR A 22 14.92 1.58 -15.75
N PRO A 23 16.18 1.86 -16.12
CA PRO A 23 16.83 1.24 -17.28
C PRO A 23 16.85 -0.29 -17.20
N SER A 24 16.80 -0.86 -16.00
CA SER A 24 16.70 -2.31 -15.76
C SER A 24 15.26 -2.85 -15.81
N GLY A 25 14.27 -1.99 -16.11
CA GLY A 25 12.87 -2.39 -16.24
C GLY A 25 12.10 -2.50 -14.91
N LEU A 26 12.67 -2.05 -13.79
CA LEU A 26 11.97 -2.07 -12.50
C LEU A 26 11.02 -0.88 -12.39
N PRO A 27 9.73 -1.11 -12.06
CA PRO A 27 8.80 -0.02 -11.83
C PRO A 27 9.10 0.70 -10.51
N VAL A 28 9.01 2.02 -10.55
CA VAL A 28 9.10 2.91 -9.39
C VAL A 28 8.00 3.95 -9.49
N ALA A 29 7.25 4.16 -8.43
CA ALA A 29 6.28 5.24 -8.34
C ALA A 29 6.73 6.28 -7.32
N ASN A 30 6.64 7.54 -7.71
CA ASN A 30 6.95 8.68 -6.86
C ASN A 30 5.69 9.50 -6.63
N PHE A 31 5.46 9.88 -5.38
CA PHE A 31 4.36 10.76 -5.00
C PHE A 31 4.75 11.60 -3.77
N THR A 32 4.00 12.64 -3.53
CA THR A 32 4.24 13.53 -2.38
C THR A 32 3.02 13.56 -1.48
N VAL A 33 3.24 13.49 -0.18
CA VAL A 33 2.20 13.55 0.84
C VAL A 33 2.32 14.84 1.63
N ALA A 34 1.27 15.66 1.59
CA ALA A 34 1.13 16.83 2.45
C ALA A 34 0.58 16.39 3.81
N VAL A 35 1.32 16.67 4.86
CA VAL A 35 0.91 16.35 6.24
C VAL A 35 0.43 17.62 6.92
N ASN A 36 -0.86 17.64 7.23
CA ASN A 36 -1.51 18.72 7.93
C ASN A 36 -2.00 18.22 9.30
N ARG A 37 -1.84 19.06 10.30
CA ARG A 37 -2.47 18.84 11.60
C ARG A 37 -3.39 19.97 11.95
N ARG A 38 -4.48 19.62 12.62
CA ARG A 38 -5.42 20.56 13.17
C ARG A 38 -5.12 20.77 14.65
N PHE A 39 -4.97 22.01 15.06
CA PHE A 39 -4.72 22.35 16.46
C PHE A 39 -5.58 23.53 16.90
N LYS A 40 -5.74 23.67 18.20
CA LYS A 40 -6.49 24.77 18.78
C LYS A 40 -5.51 25.86 19.21
N ASN A 41 -5.69 27.05 18.68
CA ASN A 41 -4.85 28.19 19.04
C ASN A 41 -5.17 28.70 20.47
N PRO A 42 -4.35 29.59 21.06
CA PRO A 42 -4.60 30.14 22.39
C PRO A 42 -5.93 30.89 22.53
N ALA A 43 -6.51 31.39 21.43
CA ALA A 43 -7.82 32.04 21.40
C ALA A 43 -8.99 31.03 21.33
N GLY A 44 -8.69 29.72 21.33
CA GLY A 44 -9.69 28.67 21.28
C GLY A 44 -10.22 28.32 19.89
N GLN A 45 -9.65 28.89 18.84
CA GLN A 45 -10.02 28.64 17.45
C GLN A 45 -9.24 27.47 16.87
N TRP A 46 -9.88 26.70 15.98
CA TRP A 46 -9.23 25.61 15.26
C TRP A 46 -8.49 26.14 14.03
N GLU A 47 -7.22 25.82 13.94
CA GLU A 47 -6.36 26.17 12.82
C GLU A 47 -5.75 24.91 12.19
N ASP A 48 -5.60 24.93 10.86
CA ASP A 48 -4.91 23.91 10.13
C ASP A 48 -3.48 24.37 9.86
N LYS A 49 -2.50 23.57 10.27
CA LYS A 49 -1.08 23.82 10.04
C LYS A 49 -0.50 22.73 9.14
N LEU A 50 0.17 23.16 8.08
CA LEU A 50 0.99 22.29 7.27
C LEU A 50 2.29 21.98 8.03
N ASP A 51 2.51 20.70 8.32
CA ASP A 51 3.75 20.24 8.95
C ASP A 51 4.85 19.96 7.92
N GLY A 52 4.49 19.64 6.68
CA GLY A 52 5.44 19.48 5.59
C GLY A 52 4.92 18.64 4.43
N PHE A 53 5.78 18.59 3.41
CA PHE A 53 5.62 17.74 2.24
C PHE A 53 6.65 16.61 2.31
N PHE A 54 6.19 15.38 2.26
CA PHE A 54 7.04 14.20 2.31
C PHE A 54 7.02 13.51 0.95
N ARG A 55 8.17 13.48 0.30
CA ARG A 55 8.32 12.73 -0.94
C ARG A 55 8.46 11.26 -0.61
N CYS A 56 7.72 10.43 -1.33
CA CYS A 56 7.64 9.00 -1.15
C CYS A 56 8.04 8.30 -2.45
N SER A 57 8.78 7.20 -2.33
CA SER A 57 9.11 6.33 -3.45
C SER A 57 8.76 4.89 -3.08
N CYS A 58 8.07 4.19 -3.98
CA CYS A 58 7.78 2.75 -3.85
C CYS A 58 8.21 2.02 -5.12
N TRP A 59 8.46 0.72 -4.99
CA TRP A 59 9.13 -0.08 -6.00
C TRP A 59 8.35 -1.33 -6.35
N ARG A 60 8.60 -1.87 -7.54
CA ARG A 60 8.04 -3.14 -8.03
C ARG A 60 6.51 -3.13 -8.06
N ASP A 61 5.89 -4.24 -7.69
CA ASP A 61 4.43 -4.42 -7.72
C ASP A 61 3.68 -3.33 -6.92
N MET A 62 4.27 -2.86 -5.82
CA MET A 62 3.69 -1.76 -5.04
C MET A 62 3.63 -0.46 -5.85
N ALA A 63 4.63 -0.18 -6.69
CA ALA A 63 4.65 1.01 -7.54
C ALA A 63 3.49 1.02 -8.54
N GLU A 64 3.23 -0.10 -9.18
CA GLU A 64 2.10 -0.27 -10.10
C GLU A 64 0.77 -0.15 -9.37
N ASN A 65 0.61 -0.86 -8.24
CA ASN A 65 -0.60 -0.79 -7.42
C ASN A 65 -0.90 0.62 -6.91
N VAL A 66 0.14 1.37 -6.51
CA VAL A 66 0.01 2.76 -6.05
C VAL A 66 -0.45 3.67 -7.19
N ALA A 67 0.14 3.53 -8.38
CA ALA A 67 -0.23 4.32 -9.55
C ALA A 67 -1.68 4.07 -10.00
N GLU A 68 -2.17 2.84 -9.85
CA GLU A 68 -3.55 2.48 -10.17
C GLU A 68 -4.56 2.90 -9.10
N SER A 69 -4.14 2.93 -7.83
CA SER A 69 -5.07 3.05 -6.69
C SER A 69 -5.14 4.44 -6.10
N LEU A 70 -4.07 5.24 -6.18
CA LEU A 70 -3.98 6.54 -5.53
C LEU A 70 -4.09 7.66 -6.55
N GLN A 71 -4.76 8.73 -6.14
CA GLN A 71 -4.93 9.95 -6.93
C GLN A 71 -4.63 11.17 -6.07
N LYS A 72 -4.41 12.31 -6.71
CA LYS A 72 -4.35 13.60 -6.05
C LYS A 72 -5.51 13.79 -5.07
N GLY A 73 -5.20 14.22 -3.86
CA GLY A 73 -6.18 14.44 -2.80
C GLY A 73 -6.51 13.20 -1.96
N THR A 74 -6.13 11.99 -2.41
CA THR A 74 -6.35 10.77 -1.61
C THR A 74 -5.60 10.87 -0.28
N ARG A 75 -6.34 10.65 0.82
CA ARG A 75 -5.73 10.55 2.14
C ARG A 75 -5.12 9.17 2.31
N VAL A 76 -3.85 9.14 2.70
CA VAL A 76 -3.06 7.90 2.81
C VAL A 76 -2.37 7.79 4.16
N VAL A 77 -2.10 6.56 4.55
CA VAL A 77 -1.14 6.19 5.61
C VAL A 77 0.05 5.57 4.91
N VAL A 78 1.23 6.09 5.18
CA VAL A 78 2.51 5.63 4.61
C VAL A 78 3.42 5.21 5.74
N VAL A 79 3.96 4.01 5.64
CA VAL A 79 5.01 3.49 6.51
C VAL A 79 6.25 3.26 5.65
N GLY A 80 7.40 3.69 6.09
CA GLY A 80 8.63 3.53 5.35
C GLY A 80 9.84 3.99 6.12
N ARG A 81 10.96 4.05 5.44
CA ARG A 81 12.25 4.46 6.00
C ARG A 81 12.71 5.77 5.39
N LEU A 82 13.24 6.65 6.23
CA LEU A 82 13.89 7.87 5.76
C LEU A 82 15.20 7.53 5.06
N GLN A 83 15.37 8.02 3.85
CA GLN A 83 16.56 7.85 3.05
C GLN A 83 17.00 9.17 2.46
N GLU A 84 18.29 9.49 2.54
CA GLU A 84 18.87 10.64 1.86
C GLU A 84 19.19 10.26 0.42
N GLN A 85 18.57 10.98 -0.52
CA GLN A 85 18.91 10.92 -1.93
C GLN A 85 19.88 12.06 -2.26
N ARG A 86 21.01 11.73 -2.88
CA ARG A 86 22.02 12.70 -3.30
C ARG A 86 22.16 12.67 -4.82
N TRP A 87 22.23 13.82 -5.43
CA TRP A 87 22.47 13.96 -6.87
C TRP A 87 23.28 15.21 -7.14
N GLU A 88 23.83 15.27 -8.34
CA GLU A 88 24.51 16.44 -8.86
C GLU A 88 23.57 17.14 -9.84
N ASP A 89 23.41 18.45 -9.70
CA ASP A 89 22.61 19.23 -10.63
C ASP A 89 23.38 19.51 -11.92
N GLN A 90 22.70 20.09 -12.91
CA GLN A 90 23.32 20.39 -14.23
C GLN A 90 24.47 21.40 -14.16
N GLU A 91 24.60 22.13 -13.05
CA GLU A 91 25.65 23.13 -12.82
C GLU A 91 26.81 22.53 -11.97
N GLY A 92 26.78 21.22 -11.68
CA GLY A 92 27.79 20.53 -10.87
C GLY A 92 27.61 20.71 -9.36
N GLY A 93 26.48 21.29 -8.92
CA GLY A 93 26.14 21.46 -7.52
C GLY A 93 25.66 20.15 -6.88
N LYS A 94 26.24 19.79 -5.73
CA LYS A 94 25.76 18.62 -4.95
C LYS A 94 24.47 19.01 -4.24
N ARG A 95 23.42 18.24 -4.48
CA ARG A 95 22.11 18.36 -3.87
C ARG A 95 21.76 17.12 -3.09
N SER A 96 21.00 17.30 -2.03
CA SER A 96 20.43 16.16 -1.30
C SER A 96 19.02 16.48 -0.82
N ARG A 97 18.23 15.45 -0.63
CA ARG A 97 16.89 15.54 -0.02
C ARG A 97 16.59 14.28 0.76
N ILE A 98 15.74 14.42 1.75
CA ILE A 98 15.20 13.27 2.49
C ILE A 98 13.93 12.81 1.79
N GLU A 99 13.84 11.52 1.53
CA GLU A 99 12.67 10.84 0.97
C GLU A 99 12.26 9.69 1.90
N ILE A 100 10.99 9.29 1.80
CA ILE A 100 10.49 8.08 2.44
C ILE A 100 10.55 6.96 1.41
N GLN A 101 11.40 5.98 1.62
CA GLN A 101 11.30 4.71 0.92
C GLN A 101 10.16 3.92 1.54
N VAL A 102 9.09 3.73 0.79
CA VAL A 102 7.85 3.17 1.27
C VAL A 102 7.97 1.66 1.45
N ASP A 103 7.63 1.17 2.62
CA ASP A 103 7.49 -0.25 2.92
C ASP A 103 6.01 -0.69 2.85
N GLU A 104 5.07 0.19 3.28
CA GLU A 104 3.63 -0.03 3.20
C GLU A 104 2.89 1.28 2.94
N VAL A 105 1.85 1.23 2.13
CA VAL A 105 0.97 2.38 1.86
C VAL A 105 -0.45 1.93 1.59
N GLY A 106 -1.40 2.70 2.07
CA GLY A 106 -2.81 2.45 1.80
C GLY A 106 -3.67 3.69 1.98
N PRO A 107 -4.87 3.70 1.40
CA PRO A 107 -5.83 4.75 1.62
C PRO A 107 -6.31 4.75 3.08
N SER A 108 -6.45 5.94 3.64
CA SER A 108 -7.01 6.10 4.97
C SER A 108 -8.54 6.00 4.91
N LEU A 109 -9.11 5.09 5.69
CA LEU A 109 -10.57 4.90 5.77
C LEU A 109 -11.26 5.85 6.76
N ARG A 110 -10.55 6.82 7.29
CA ARG A 110 -11.12 7.74 8.29
C ARG A 110 -12.33 8.51 7.77
N TRP A 111 -12.33 8.87 6.48
CA TRP A 111 -13.40 9.64 5.83
C TRP A 111 -13.75 9.11 4.43
N ALA A 112 -13.33 7.90 4.13
CA ALA A 112 -13.57 7.25 2.84
C ALA A 112 -13.74 5.75 3.01
N THR A 113 -14.35 5.12 2.02
CA THR A 113 -14.40 3.65 1.86
C THR A 113 -13.47 3.22 0.74
N ALA A 114 -12.96 2.00 0.79
CA ALA A 114 -12.16 1.42 -0.26
C ALA A 114 -12.64 0.00 -0.57
N SER A 115 -12.58 -0.36 -1.85
CA SER A 115 -12.76 -1.73 -2.31
C SER A 115 -11.39 -2.30 -2.68
N VAL A 116 -11.06 -3.45 -2.11
CA VAL A 116 -9.75 -4.07 -2.31
C VAL A 116 -9.87 -5.21 -3.30
N GLN A 117 -9.08 -5.15 -4.37
CA GLN A 117 -8.90 -6.23 -5.31
C GLN A 117 -7.49 -6.80 -5.11
N LYS A 118 -7.42 -8.12 -4.93
CA LYS A 118 -6.13 -8.79 -4.82
C LYS A 118 -5.45 -8.83 -6.19
N SER A 119 -4.26 -8.23 -6.31
CA SER A 119 -3.46 -8.37 -7.53
C SER A 119 -2.95 -9.81 -7.63
N ASN A 120 -3.23 -10.46 -8.76
CA ASN A 120 -2.65 -11.76 -9.05
C ASN A 120 -1.16 -11.55 -9.35
N ARG A 121 -0.30 -11.95 -8.42
CA ARG A 121 1.10 -12.11 -8.74
C ARG A 121 1.20 -13.20 -9.80
N SER A 122 1.55 -12.86 -11.02
CA SER A 122 2.07 -13.81 -11.96
C SER A 122 3.43 -14.25 -11.41
N SER A 123 3.44 -15.29 -10.57
CA SER A 123 4.65 -16.06 -10.33
C SER A 123 5.15 -16.46 -11.70
N GLY A 124 6.28 -15.91 -12.11
CA GLY A 124 6.95 -16.26 -13.35
C GLY A 124 7.08 -17.77 -13.42
N GLN A 125 6.22 -18.36 -14.21
CA GLN A 125 6.25 -19.78 -14.51
C GLN A 125 7.46 -19.98 -15.40
N ALA A 126 8.51 -20.49 -14.82
CA ALA A 126 9.62 -21.04 -15.56
C ALA A 126 9.06 -22.16 -16.46
N ALA A 127 8.95 -21.86 -17.74
CA ALA A 127 8.72 -22.87 -18.75
C ALA A 127 9.97 -23.75 -18.83
N GLY A 128 9.84 -25.00 -18.44
CA GLY A 128 10.92 -25.96 -18.58
C GLY A 128 10.44 -27.38 -18.37
N GLY A 129 10.35 -28.16 -19.44
CA GLY A 129 10.38 -29.60 -19.33
C GLY A 129 9.20 -30.35 -19.89
N GLN A 130 9.23 -30.50 -21.18
CA GLN A 130 8.59 -31.54 -21.95
C GLN A 130 9.21 -32.91 -21.60
N GLY A 131 8.38 -33.89 -21.22
CA GLY A 131 8.84 -35.27 -21.03
C GLY A 131 7.67 -36.20 -20.82
N GLY A 132 7.22 -36.87 -21.86
CA GLY A 132 6.18 -37.87 -21.81
C GLY A 132 6.62 -39.15 -21.10
N SER A 133 5.71 -39.86 -20.51
CA SER A 133 5.62 -41.34 -20.66
C SER A 133 4.38 -41.89 -19.98
N GLN A 134 3.75 -42.69 -20.69
CA GLN A 134 2.60 -43.56 -20.57
C GLN A 134 2.85 -44.65 -19.50
N GLY A 135 1.83 -45.01 -18.74
CA GLY A 135 1.86 -46.22 -17.92
C GLY A 135 0.73 -46.26 -16.88
N GLY A 136 -0.22 -47.15 -17.09
CA GLY A 136 -1.41 -47.34 -16.30
C GLY A 136 -1.15 -48.02 -14.93
N GLY A 137 -2.17 -48.02 -14.10
CA GLY A 137 -2.19 -48.76 -12.84
C GLY A 137 -3.36 -48.32 -11.94
N GLN A 138 -4.33 -49.16 -11.88
CA GLN A 138 -5.58 -49.13 -11.13
C GLN A 138 -5.36 -49.46 -9.67
N SER A 139 -6.08 -48.86 -8.78
CA SER A 139 -6.81 -49.31 -7.56
C SER A 139 -6.60 -48.41 -6.32
N GLY A 140 -7.69 -47.84 -5.80
CA GLY A 140 -8.34 -48.33 -4.60
C GLY A 140 -7.84 -47.68 -3.30
N GLY A 141 -8.72 -47.00 -2.56
CA GLY A 141 -8.51 -46.66 -1.15
C GLY A 141 -8.99 -45.25 -0.76
N GLN A 142 -10.06 -45.04 -0.45
CA GLN A 142 -11.03 -44.65 0.58
C GLN A 142 -10.47 -43.86 1.76
N SER A 143 -11.19 -42.76 2.05
CA SER A 143 -11.50 -42.11 3.32
C SER A 143 -10.52 -41.09 3.93
N GLY A 144 -11.09 -39.95 4.25
CA GLY A 144 -10.58 -38.98 5.20
C GLY A 144 -11.15 -37.58 5.01
N GLY A 145 -12.41 -37.37 5.46
CA GLY A 145 -13.06 -36.08 5.47
C GLY A 145 -12.40 -35.13 6.47
N GLY A 146 -12.24 -33.91 6.07
CA GLY A 146 -11.95 -32.76 6.90
C GLY A 146 -12.85 -31.62 6.47
N ASP A 147 -14.03 -31.63 6.99
CA ASP A 147 -15.04 -30.58 6.87
C ASP A 147 -14.60 -29.36 7.69
N TRP A 148 -14.19 -28.31 7.04
CA TRP A 148 -14.03 -27.00 7.64
C TRP A 148 -15.30 -26.21 7.39
N GLY A 149 -16.25 -26.33 8.36
CA GLY A 149 -17.52 -25.67 8.35
C GLY A 149 -17.45 -24.18 8.14
N ALA A 150 -18.18 -23.71 7.16
CA ALA A 150 -18.48 -22.31 6.94
C ALA A 150 -19.32 -21.78 8.11
N PRO A 151 -19.09 -20.53 8.59
CA PRO A 151 -19.96 -19.94 9.61
C PRO A 151 -21.34 -19.65 9.01
N GLN A 152 -22.37 -20.13 9.68
CA GLN A 152 -23.78 -19.92 9.38
C GLN A 152 -24.18 -18.45 9.66
N PRO A 153 -25.06 -17.84 8.87
CA PRO A 153 -25.63 -16.54 9.19
C PRO A 153 -26.62 -16.68 10.35
N VAL A 154 -26.40 -15.90 11.39
CA VAL A 154 -27.35 -15.75 12.49
C VAL A 154 -28.56 -14.96 12.02
N SER A 155 -29.68 -15.63 11.90
CA SER A 155 -31.00 -15.03 11.68
C SER A 155 -31.39 -14.20 12.89
N GLY A 156 -31.74 -12.95 12.61
CA GLY A 156 -32.13 -11.99 13.61
C GLY A 156 -33.41 -12.34 14.35
N THR A 157 -33.49 -11.92 15.58
CA THR A 157 -34.74 -11.68 16.27
C THR A 157 -34.84 -10.20 16.57
N GLY A 158 -35.97 -9.63 16.15
CA GLY A 158 -36.32 -8.25 16.26
C GLY A 158 -36.33 -7.74 17.71
N PHE A 159 -36.00 -6.49 17.85
CA PHE A 159 -36.29 -5.70 19.03
C PHE A 159 -37.36 -4.68 18.66
N GLU A 160 -38.57 -5.01 19.10
CA GLU A 160 -39.73 -4.15 19.01
C GLU A 160 -39.83 -3.35 20.32
N GLY A 161 -39.93 -2.03 20.18
CA GLY A 161 -40.69 -1.14 21.00
C GLY A 161 -40.22 -0.84 22.42
N ALA A 162 -39.95 0.44 22.67
CA ALA A 162 -40.49 1.17 23.80
C ALA A 162 -40.38 2.69 23.55
N GLU A 163 -41.52 3.30 23.31
CA GLU A 163 -41.77 4.72 23.55
C GLU A 163 -41.70 5.01 25.07
N VAL A 164 -41.03 6.05 25.43
CA VAL A 164 -41.50 7.15 26.32
C VAL A 164 -40.53 8.31 26.19
#